data_7924961ee6f95b3fe9358df27807a860
#
_entry.id   7924961ee6f95b3fe9358df27807a860
#
_cell.length_a   1.000
_cell.length_b   1.000
_cell.length_c   1.000
_cell.angle_alpha   90.00
_cell.angle_beta   90.00
_cell.angle_gamma   90.00
#
_symmetry.space_group_name_H-M   'P 1'
#
loop_
_entity.id
_entity.type
_entity.pdbx_description
1 polymer ?
#
loop_
_entity_poly.entity_id
_entity_poly.type
_entity_poly.pdbx_seq_one_letter_code
_entity_poly.pdbx_strand_id
1 'polypeptide(L)'
;MSFKEINDLRKEGKLQEALEMATVELREEPHNIWTKRAASWVYYAYIKANCNPDSFHTFVDYLQKVRELDLDKDEAMLFDSCAWQVGSMVFSLLKENPVDHKKLDTIFDIIKYFHFTIPSDAYTFIYKAFHQGNTDWSRYLEFADWWGFENFGSNDFLMEEINRRKILSTAEKAYIAYSKKLLEGVPVEQNEHQRTIDKTRIDSFLPKLEKLTREYPDFVYPSYYMAKLLLVSGSEQDALSAFLPFAKIKRNEFWVWQLFTEIFSDDKEMKLACYCKALSLKTPEDYLVKLRQSFTELLVEIALHEEAKTEIDIIVTTREKNGWNIPNQIKYWKGQEWYNSAKPKDNNRQLYAKHIKRAEELLFRDIQEEIIVVEFVNNGKKILNFVKDKQRSGFFKYSGLIDKPKIGDLLYVRLDGSGEGGFYKAHTAEH
;
A
#
# COMPACT_ATOMS: atom_id res chain seq x y z
N MET A 1 -39.61 10.94 -36.35
CA MET A 1 -38.69 11.47 -37.38
C MET A 1 -37.56 12.29 -36.77
N SER A 2 -37.80 12.99 -35.67
CA SER A 2 -36.86 13.89 -35.01
C SER A 2 -35.58 13.22 -34.45
N PHE A 3 -35.64 12.01 -33.90
CA PHE A 3 -34.45 11.31 -33.39
C PHE A 3 -33.32 11.19 -34.42
N LYS A 4 -33.66 10.83 -35.67
CA LYS A 4 -32.66 10.71 -36.75
C LYS A 4 -32.07 12.09 -37.09
N GLU A 5 -32.92 13.11 -37.20
CA GLU A 5 -32.51 14.46 -37.54
C GLU A 5 -31.61 15.08 -36.46
N ILE A 6 -31.95 14.93 -35.17
CA ILE A 6 -31.12 15.34 -34.06
C ILE A 6 -29.72 14.68 -34.12
N ASN A 7 -29.69 13.36 -34.40
CA ASN A 7 -28.43 12.66 -34.53
C ASN A 7 -27.62 13.08 -35.77
N ASP A 8 -28.26 13.40 -36.87
CA ASP A 8 -27.57 13.85 -38.07
C ASP A 8 -26.98 15.24 -37.83
N LEU A 9 -27.72 16.19 -37.24
CA LEU A 9 -27.22 17.50 -36.81
C LEU A 9 -26.02 17.38 -35.87
N ARG A 10 -26.13 16.51 -34.87
CA ARG A 10 -25.01 16.22 -33.93
C ARG A 10 -23.77 15.73 -34.66
N LYS A 11 -23.92 14.80 -35.62
CA LYS A 11 -22.79 14.22 -36.39
C LYS A 11 -22.15 15.23 -37.34
N GLU A 12 -22.98 16.18 -37.87
CA GLU A 12 -22.53 17.32 -38.70
C GLU A 12 -21.83 18.41 -37.87
N GLY A 13 -21.78 18.27 -36.53
CA GLY A 13 -21.20 19.29 -35.66
C GLY A 13 -22.09 20.48 -35.33
N LYS A 14 -23.36 20.47 -35.81
CA LYS A 14 -24.38 21.51 -35.54
C LYS A 14 -25.00 21.28 -34.16
N LEU A 15 -24.14 21.35 -33.11
CA LEU A 15 -24.53 20.98 -31.73
C LEU A 15 -25.62 21.87 -31.16
N GLN A 16 -25.61 23.15 -31.49
CA GLN A 16 -26.61 24.10 -30.99
C GLN A 16 -28.01 23.79 -31.57
N GLU A 17 -28.12 23.54 -32.88
CA GLU A 17 -29.37 23.18 -33.54
C GLU A 17 -29.90 21.83 -33.01
N ALA A 18 -28.97 20.86 -32.83
CA ALA A 18 -29.29 19.55 -32.24
C ALA A 18 -29.82 19.70 -30.79
N LEU A 19 -29.23 20.59 -29.99
CA LEU A 19 -29.64 20.83 -28.60
C LEU A 19 -31.03 21.49 -28.55
N GLU A 20 -31.28 22.49 -29.38
CA GLU A 20 -32.58 23.18 -29.45
C GLU A 20 -33.68 22.19 -29.81
N MET A 21 -33.48 21.38 -30.84
CA MET A 21 -34.44 20.37 -31.27
C MET A 21 -34.64 19.30 -30.18
N ALA A 22 -33.58 18.77 -29.57
CA ALA A 22 -33.67 17.78 -28.50
C ALA A 22 -34.42 18.34 -27.26
N THR A 23 -34.23 19.64 -26.96
CA THR A 23 -34.90 20.30 -25.83
C THR A 23 -36.39 20.44 -26.08
N VAL A 24 -36.80 20.79 -27.29
CA VAL A 24 -38.22 20.87 -27.68
C VAL A 24 -38.87 19.49 -27.55
N GLU A 25 -38.29 18.47 -28.16
CA GLU A 25 -38.77 17.09 -28.10
C GLU A 25 -38.90 16.54 -26.67
N LEU A 26 -37.89 16.78 -25.81
CA LEU A 26 -37.97 16.40 -24.42
C LEU A 26 -39.09 17.10 -23.65
N ARG A 27 -39.43 18.32 -24.02
CA ARG A 27 -40.54 19.06 -23.40
C ARG A 27 -41.89 18.48 -23.85
N GLU A 28 -42.00 18.09 -25.13
CA GLU A 28 -43.22 17.53 -25.68
C GLU A 28 -43.44 16.06 -25.24
N GLU A 29 -42.39 15.28 -25.23
CA GLU A 29 -42.42 13.83 -24.90
C GLU A 29 -41.39 13.44 -23.84
N PRO A 30 -41.51 13.89 -22.57
CA PRO A 30 -40.49 13.74 -21.56
C PRO A 30 -40.26 12.26 -21.11
N HIS A 31 -41.23 11.38 -21.37
CA HIS A 31 -41.15 9.96 -21.01
C HIS A 31 -40.78 9.05 -22.19
N ASN A 32 -40.67 9.58 -23.39
CA ASN A 32 -40.31 8.82 -24.58
C ASN A 32 -38.80 8.48 -24.55
N ILE A 33 -38.49 7.20 -24.55
CA ILE A 33 -37.09 6.72 -24.50
C ILE A 33 -36.26 7.18 -25.69
N TRP A 34 -36.87 7.30 -26.91
CA TRP A 34 -36.13 7.74 -28.09
C TRP A 34 -35.74 9.21 -27.99
N THR A 35 -36.62 10.04 -27.42
CA THR A 35 -36.35 11.44 -27.15
C THR A 35 -35.23 11.61 -26.12
N LYS A 36 -35.31 10.86 -25.02
CA LYS A 36 -34.23 10.80 -23.99
C LYS A 36 -32.89 10.35 -24.61
N ARG A 37 -32.89 9.29 -25.44
CA ARG A 37 -31.69 8.83 -26.15
C ARG A 37 -31.09 9.90 -27.05
N ALA A 38 -31.92 10.59 -27.87
CA ALA A 38 -31.44 11.65 -28.73
C ALA A 38 -30.76 12.76 -27.93
N ALA A 39 -31.45 13.26 -26.89
CA ALA A 39 -30.94 14.31 -26.01
C ALA A 39 -29.64 13.88 -25.29
N SER A 40 -29.57 12.63 -24.78
CA SER A 40 -28.41 12.15 -24.07
C SER A 40 -27.13 12.14 -24.93
N TRP A 41 -27.24 11.75 -26.19
CA TRP A 41 -26.09 11.79 -27.10
C TRP A 41 -25.70 13.21 -27.51
N VAL A 42 -26.64 14.18 -27.54
CA VAL A 42 -26.33 15.61 -27.71
C VAL A 42 -25.60 16.11 -26.46
N TYR A 43 -26.08 15.79 -25.25
CA TYR A 43 -25.42 16.17 -24.00
C TYR A 43 -24.01 15.57 -23.91
N TYR A 44 -23.83 14.31 -24.30
CA TYR A 44 -22.51 13.70 -24.40
C TYR A 44 -21.57 14.44 -25.35
N ALA A 45 -22.06 14.92 -26.49
CA ALA A 45 -21.24 15.73 -27.40
C ALA A 45 -20.76 17.04 -26.74
N TYR A 46 -21.60 17.69 -25.93
CA TYR A 46 -21.20 18.85 -25.13
C TYR A 46 -20.21 18.47 -24.00
N ILE A 47 -20.43 17.35 -23.30
CA ILE A 47 -19.48 16.83 -22.31
C ILE A 47 -18.09 16.64 -22.95
N LYS A 48 -18.05 15.99 -24.11
CA LYS A 48 -16.81 15.76 -24.85
C LYS A 48 -16.12 17.07 -25.31
N ALA A 49 -16.89 18.02 -25.82
CA ALA A 49 -16.37 19.31 -26.30
C ALA A 49 -15.81 20.18 -25.16
N ASN A 50 -16.32 20.01 -23.94
CA ASN A 50 -15.96 20.79 -22.76
C ASN A 50 -15.10 19.98 -21.74
N CYS A 51 -14.45 18.89 -22.17
CA CYS A 51 -13.63 18.06 -21.31
C CYS A 51 -12.25 18.70 -21.02
N ASN A 52 -12.28 19.88 -20.38
CA ASN A 52 -11.11 20.61 -19.91
C ASN A 52 -11.45 21.41 -18.65
N PRO A 53 -10.47 21.72 -17.75
CA PRO A 53 -10.74 22.43 -16.50
C PRO A 53 -11.37 23.82 -16.63
N ASP A 54 -11.06 24.56 -17.69
CA ASP A 54 -11.61 25.92 -17.93
C ASP A 54 -13.11 25.87 -18.21
N SER A 55 -13.59 24.78 -18.78
CA SER A 55 -15.00 24.52 -19.09
C SER A 55 -15.73 23.66 -18.07
N PHE A 56 -15.17 23.52 -16.85
CA PHE A 56 -15.67 22.61 -15.80
C PHE A 56 -17.19 22.79 -15.55
N HIS A 57 -17.67 24.00 -15.41
CA HIS A 57 -19.09 24.25 -15.12
C HIS A 57 -19.99 23.72 -16.23
N THR A 58 -19.64 23.97 -17.50
CA THR A 58 -20.40 23.46 -18.65
C THR A 58 -20.35 21.95 -18.72
N PHE A 59 -19.16 21.35 -18.46
CA PHE A 59 -18.99 19.89 -18.41
C PHE A 59 -19.92 19.25 -17.37
N VAL A 60 -19.92 19.75 -16.14
CA VAL A 60 -20.77 19.27 -15.03
C VAL A 60 -22.25 19.48 -15.31
N ASP A 61 -22.64 20.63 -15.89
CA ASP A 61 -24.04 20.94 -16.24
C ASP A 61 -24.61 19.88 -17.20
N TYR A 62 -23.85 19.49 -18.23
CA TYR A 62 -24.29 18.43 -19.14
C TYR A 62 -24.23 17.02 -18.55
N LEU A 63 -23.29 16.72 -17.64
CA LEU A 63 -23.33 15.48 -16.87
C LEU A 63 -24.60 15.40 -16.01
N GLN A 64 -24.97 16.50 -15.36
CA GLN A 64 -26.18 16.57 -14.55
C GLN A 64 -27.42 16.38 -15.41
N LYS A 65 -27.48 16.97 -16.60
CA LYS A 65 -28.57 16.78 -17.56
C LYS A 65 -28.69 15.32 -18.00
N VAL A 66 -27.56 14.61 -18.21
CA VAL A 66 -27.59 13.16 -18.51
C VAL A 66 -28.20 12.39 -17.33
N ARG A 67 -27.82 12.70 -16.07
CA ARG A 67 -28.39 12.10 -14.87
C ARG A 67 -29.92 12.32 -14.78
N GLU A 68 -30.38 13.56 -15.07
CA GLU A 68 -31.78 13.95 -14.99
C GLU A 68 -32.69 13.27 -16.01
N LEU A 69 -32.12 12.70 -17.09
CA LEU A 69 -32.88 11.90 -18.04
C LEU A 69 -33.36 10.59 -17.42
N ASP A 70 -32.77 10.13 -16.32
CA ASP A 70 -33.12 8.88 -15.64
C ASP A 70 -33.18 7.71 -16.65
N LEU A 71 -32.06 7.47 -17.31
CA LEU A 71 -31.89 6.45 -18.31
C LEU A 71 -31.60 5.10 -17.68
N ASP A 72 -32.18 4.04 -18.23
CA ASP A 72 -31.98 2.67 -17.75
C ASP A 72 -30.56 2.14 -18.07
N LYS A 73 -30.19 1.04 -17.42
CA LYS A 73 -28.94 0.28 -17.64
C LYS A 73 -28.73 -0.17 -19.09
N ASP A 74 -29.79 -0.25 -19.89
CA ASP A 74 -29.69 -0.57 -21.32
C ASP A 74 -28.93 0.50 -22.12
N GLU A 75 -28.74 1.69 -21.55
CA GLU A 75 -27.96 2.78 -22.12
C GLU A 75 -26.48 2.78 -21.68
N ALA A 76 -25.96 1.65 -21.25
CA ALA A 76 -24.58 1.49 -20.76
C ALA A 76 -23.53 2.08 -21.71
N MET A 77 -23.69 1.97 -23.03
CA MET A 77 -22.78 2.55 -24.01
C MET A 77 -22.62 4.07 -23.85
N LEU A 78 -23.69 4.78 -23.50
CA LEU A 78 -23.64 6.21 -23.21
C LEU A 78 -22.85 6.47 -21.93
N PHE A 79 -23.16 5.74 -20.86
CA PHE A 79 -22.49 5.91 -19.57
C PHE A 79 -21.00 5.58 -19.65
N ASP A 80 -20.64 4.50 -20.39
CA ASP A 80 -19.24 4.14 -20.65
C ASP A 80 -18.52 5.21 -21.48
N SER A 81 -19.23 5.85 -22.44
CA SER A 81 -18.70 6.99 -23.19
C SER A 81 -18.44 8.19 -22.27
N CYS A 82 -19.36 8.46 -21.34
CA CYS A 82 -19.19 9.51 -20.32
C CYS A 82 -18.03 9.16 -19.37
N ALA A 83 -17.82 7.87 -19.02
CA ALA A 83 -16.74 7.45 -18.15
C ALA A 83 -15.36 7.88 -18.65
N TRP A 84 -15.10 7.75 -19.96
CA TRP A 84 -13.85 8.20 -20.56
C TRP A 84 -13.65 9.74 -20.44
N GLN A 85 -14.72 10.51 -20.59
CA GLN A 85 -14.63 11.97 -20.45
C GLN A 85 -14.47 12.38 -18.98
N VAL A 86 -15.18 11.71 -18.07
CA VAL A 86 -15.05 11.91 -16.62
C VAL A 86 -13.64 11.61 -16.17
N GLY A 87 -13.07 10.45 -16.52
CA GLY A 87 -11.70 10.12 -16.17
C GLY A 87 -10.70 11.15 -16.70
N SER A 88 -10.86 11.58 -17.97
CA SER A 88 -10.00 12.60 -18.58
C SER A 88 -10.09 13.95 -17.86
N MET A 89 -11.31 14.39 -17.50
CA MET A 89 -11.52 15.62 -16.72
C MET A 89 -10.85 15.53 -15.36
N VAL A 90 -11.06 14.43 -14.62
CA VAL A 90 -10.47 14.23 -13.29
C VAL A 90 -8.94 14.23 -13.35
N PHE A 91 -8.34 13.55 -14.33
CA PHE A 91 -6.88 13.60 -14.53
C PHE A 91 -6.37 15.02 -14.79
N SER A 92 -7.17 15.84 -15.50
CA SER A 92 -6.78 17.22 -15.79
C SER A 92 -6.91 18.11 -14.56
N LEU A 93 -7.99 17.97 -13.78
CA LEU A 93 -8.20 18.70 -12.53
C LEU A 93 -7.12 18.41 -11.49
N LEU A 94 -6.66 17.17 -11.40
CA LEU A 94 -5.59 16.78 -10.46
C LEU A 94 -4.19 17.28 -10.85
N LYS A 95 -4.04 17.90 -12.03
CA LYS A 95 -2.81 18.58 -12.43
C LYS A 95 -2.83 20.07 -12.09
N GLU A 96 -3.97 20.64 -11.71
CA GLU A 96 -4.07 22.01 -11.23
C GLU A 96 -3.29 22.21 -9.93
N ASN A 97 -2.76 23.39 -9.68
CA ASN A 97 -2.07 23.74 -8.45
C ASN A 97 -2.54 25.11 -7.93
N PRO A 98 -3.27 25.17 -6.81
CA PRO A 98 -3.72 24.05 -5.97
C PRO A 98 -4.84 23.20 -6.59
N VAL A 99 -4.95 21.93 -6.18
CA VAL A 99 -6.05 21.04 -6.59
C VAL A 99 -7.34 21.44 -5.85
N ASP A 100 -8.42 21.66 -6.60
CA ASP A 100 -9.75 21.86 -6.02
C ASP A 100 -10.53 20.54 -5.93
N HIS A 101 -10.44 19.88 -4.79
CA HIS A 101 -11.11 18.60 -4.53
C HIS A 101 -12.65 18.69 -4.56
N LYS A 102 -13.26 19.88 -4.39
CA LYS A 102 -14.71 20.06 -4.51
C LYS A 102 -15.21 19.78 -5.92
N LYS A 103 -14.36 20.00 -6.93
CA LYS A 103 -14.68 19.63 -8.31
C LYS A 103 -14.80 18.11 -8.47
N LEU A 104 -13.96 17.34 -7.76
CA LEU A 104 -14.05 15.86 -7.73
C LEU A 104 -15.33 15.43 -7.04
N ASP A 105 -15.67 16.05 -5.90
CA ASP A 105 -16.92 15.79 -5.17
C ASP A 105 -18.14 15.96 -6.07
N THR A 106 -18.17 17.06 -6.80
CA THR A 106 -19.29 17.39 -7.72
C THR A 106 -19.44 16.34 -8.82
N ILE A 107 -18.33 15.93 -9.45
CA ILE A 107 -18.38 14.88 -10.48
C ILE A 107 -18.85 13.56 -9.87
N PHE A 108 -18.27 13.16 -8.73
CA PHE A 108 -18.60 11.91 -8.07
C PHE A 108 -20.10 11.84 -7.68
N ASP A 109 -20.65 12.93 -7.15
CA ASP A 109 -22.07 13.00 -6.75
C ASP A 109 -23.04 12.86 -7.92
N ILE A 110 -22.58 13.10 -9.15
CA ILE A 110 -23.38 12.88 -10.36
C ILE A 110 -23.21 11.44 -10.86
N ILE A 111 -21.96 10.98 -11.03
CA ILE A 111 -21.69 9.72 -11.72
C ILE A 111 -22.06 8.48 -10.91
N LYS A 112 -22.19 8.60 -9.58
CA LYS A 112 -22.62 7.47 -8.73
C LYS A 112 -24.03 6.95 -9.04
N TYR A 113 -24.79 7.65 -9.86
CA TYR A 113 -26.11 7.24 -10.37
C TYR A 113 -26.09 6.73 -11.81
N PHE A 114 -24.91 6.66 -12.45
CA PHE A 114 -24.78 6.16 -13.82
C PHE A 114 -24.69 4.64 -13.82
N HIS A 115 -25.24 4.03 -14.87
CA HIS A 115 -25.24 2.58 -15.06
C HIS A 115 -24.11 2.16 -16.02
N PHE A 116 -22.90 2.10 -15.50
CA PHE A 116 -21.73 1.67 -16.27
C PHE A 116 -21.75 0.17 -16.56
N THR A 117 -21.06 -0.25 -17.62
CA THR A 117 -20.73 -1.66 -17.81
C THR A 117 -19.68 -2.07 -16.79
N ILE A 118 -19.98 -3.09 -15.99
CA ILE A 118 -19.12 -3.55 -14.90
C ILE A 118 -18.91 -5.07 -14.99
N PRO A 119 -17.66 -5.57 -15.06
CA PRO A 119 -16.40 -4.82 -15.22
C PRO A 119 -16.19 -4.31 -16.64
N SER A 120 -15.49 -3.18 -16.80
CA SER A 120 -15.07 -2.66 -18.11
C SER A 120 -13.85 -1.76 -18.01
N ASP A 121 -13.15 -1.56 -19.13
CA ASP A 121 -12.02 -0.62 -19.18
C ASP A 121 -12.45 0.82 -18.90
N ALA A 122 -13.66 1.23 -19.32
CA ALA A 122 -14.21 2.54 -19.04
C ALA A 122 -14.46 2.74 -17.54
N TYR A 123 -14.99 1.74 -16.86
CA TYR A 123 -15.21 1.77 -15.41
C TYR A 123 -13.89 1.79 -14.63
N THR A 124 -12.92 0.97 -15.04
CA THR A 124 -11.56 1.00 -14.49
C THR A 124 -10.85 2.33 -14.74
N PHE A 125 -11.11 2.98 -15.89
CA PHE A 125 -10.52 4.29 -16.18
C PHE A 125 -11.00 5.37 -15.21
N ILE A 126 -12.29 5.37 -14.81
CA ILE A 126 -12.79 6.22 -13.72
C ILE A 126 -11.99 5.96 -12.44
N TYR A 127 -11.83 4.68 -12.06
CA TYR A 127 -11.08 4.34 -10.85
C TYR A 127 -9.65 4.90 -10.90
N LYS A 128 -8.93 4.63 -11.99
CA LYS A 128 -7.56 5.11 -12.19
C LYS A 128 -7.45 6.64 -12.06
N ALA A 129 -8.43 7.37 -12.55
CA ALA A 129 -8.44 8.84 -12.49
C ALA A 129 -8.63 9.35 -11.05
N PHE A 130 -9.68 8.93 -10.37
CA PHE A 130 -9.94 9.35 -9.00
C PHE A 130 -8.88 8.83 -8.01
N HIS A 131 -8.29 7.68 -8.27
CA HIS A 131 -7.20 7.11 -7.48
C HIS A 131 -5.95 8.02 -7.44
N GLN A 132 -5.71 8.85 -8.44
CA GLN A 132 -4.60 9.83 -8.39
C GLN A 132 -4.78 10.85 -7.25
N GLY A 133 -6.01 11.13 -6.83
CA GLY A 133 -6.32 12.00 -5.70
C GLY A 133 -6.32 11.29 -4.34
N ASN A 134 -5.97 10.01 -4.25
CA ASN A 134 -6.13 9.19 -3.04
C ASN A 134 -5.44 9.75 -1.79
N THR A 135 -4.37 10.53 -1.93
CA THR A 135 -3.62 11.09 -0.81
C THR A 135 -4.40 12.20 -0.09
N ASP A 136 -4.96 13.13 -0.83
CA ASP A 136 -5.48 14.39 -0.28
C ASP A 136 -7.01 14.52 -0.38
N TRP A 137 -7.65 13.71 -1.22
CA TRP A 137 -9.09 13.71 -1.36
C TRP A 137 -9.80 12.98 -0.21
N SER A 138 -10.55 13.72 0.59
CA SER A 138 -11.21 13.21 1.80
C SER A 138 -12.27 12.13 1.53
N ARG A 139 -12.93 12.17 0.36
CA ARG A 139 -13.99 11.20 -0.02
C ARG A 139 -13.45 9.96 -0.74
N TYR A 140 -12.13 9.76 -0.77
CA TYR A 140 -11.55 8.60 -1.47
C TYR A 140 -12.10 7.25 -0.99
N LEU A 141 -12.29 7.05 0.32
CA LEU A 141 -12.86 5.80 0.84
C LEU A 141 -14.31 5.60 0.39
N GLU A 142 -15.14 6.67 0.39
CA GLU A 142 -16.51 6.61 -0.09
C GLU A 142 -16.57 6.24 -1.58
N PHE A 143 -15.71 6.84 -2.37
CA PHE A 143 -15.57 6.54 -3.79
C PHE A 143 -15.13 5.08 -4.03
N ALA A 144 -14.13 4.61 -3.29
CA ALA A 144 -13.60 3.25 -3.43
C ALA A 144 -14.63 2.19 -3.02
N ASP A 145 -15.44 2.47 -1.98
CA ASP A 145 -16.54 1.61 -1.56
C ASP A 145 -17.67 1.55 -2.60
N TRP A 146 -18.01 2.72 -3.18
CA TRP A 146 -19.01 2.79 -4.25
C TRP A 146 -18.54 2.06 -5.51
N TRP A 147 -17.26 2.23 -5.89
CA TRP A 147 -16.70 1.59 -7.09
C TRP A 147 -16.63 0.06 -6.93
N GLY A 148 -16.28 -0.44 -5.75
CA GLY A 148 -16.21 -1.84 -5.40
C GLY A 148 -14.99 -2.57 -5.98
N PHE A 149 -14.10 -3.09 -5.12
CA PHE A 149 -12.87 -3.76 -5.55
C PHE A 149 -13.10 -5.10 -6.26
N GLU A 150 -14.27 -5.69 -6.08
CA GLU A 150 -14.75 -6.86 -6.83
C GLU A 150 -14.97 -6.59 -8.32
N ASN A 151 -15.01 -5.33 -8.71
CA ASN A 151 -15.25 -4.88 -10.08
C ASN A 151 -13.96 -4.73 -10.91
N PHE A 152 -12.79 -4.99 -10.33
CA PHE A 152 -11.54 -5.07 -11.10
C PHE A 152 -11.59 -6.22 -12.10
N GLY A 153 -11.24 -5.94 -13.35
CA GLY A 153 -11.03 -6.95 -14.38
C GLY A 153 -9.71 -7.70 -14.19
N SER A 154 -9.55 -8.85 -14.83
CA SER A 154 -8.31 -9.65 -14.75
C SER A 154 -7.05 -8.85 -15.11
N ASN A 155 -7.14 -7.93 -16.06
CA ASN A 155 -6.02 -7.08 -16.47
C ASN A 155 -5.57 -6.11 -15.38
N ASP A 156 -6.47 -5.71 -14.46
CA ASP A 156 -6.15 -4.78 -13.39
C ASP A 156 -5.26 -5.41 -12.30
N PHE A 157 -5.19 -6.74 -12.26
CA PHE A 157 -4.29 -7.47 -11.36
C PHE A 157 -2.91 -7.74 -11.98
N LEU A 158 -2.70 -7.44 -13.27
CA LEU A 158 -1.41 -7.66 -13.92
C LEU A 158 -0.45 -6.53 -13.58
N MET A 159 0.78 -6.91 -13.19
CA MET A 159 1.88 -5.96 -13.03
C MET A 159 2.36 -5.49 -14.40
N GLU A 160 2.56 -4.20 -14.56
CA GLU A 160 3.14 -3.62 -15.76
C GLU A 160 4.67 -3.55 -15.62
N GLU A 161 5.39 -3.68 -16.74
CA GLU A 161 6.82 -3.43 -16.79
C GLU A 161 7.09 -2.20 -17.67
N ILE A 162 7.55 -1.11 -17.06
CA ILE A 162 7.92 0.12 -17.77
C ILE A 162 9.41 0.38 -17.53
N ASN A 163 10.19 0.48 -18.62
CA ASN A 163 11.63 0.71 -18.57
C ASN A 163 12.37 -0.32 -17.65
N ARG A 164 12.03 -1.59 -17.75
CA ARG A 164 12.56 -2.70 -16.91
C ARG A 164 12.27 -2.56 -15.42
N ARG A 165 11.32 -1.69 -15.03
CA ARG A 165 10.84 -1.58 -13.66
C ARG A 165 9.44 -2.16 -13.59
N LYS A 166 9.25 -3.10 -12.67
CA LYS A 166 7.91 -3.62 -12.35
C LYS A 166 7.12 -2.54 -11.62
N ILE A 167 5.97 -2.21 -12.17
CA ILE A 167 5.02 -1.28 -11.57
C ILE A 167 3.89 -2.10 -10.99
N LEU A 168 3.50 -1.77 -9.76
CA LEU A 168 2.38 -2.43 -9.10
C LEU A 168 1.11 -2.34 -9.96
N SER A 169 0.35 -3.41 -9.96
CA SER A 169 -0.95 -3.49 -10.65
C SER A 169 -1.93 -2.42 -10.14
N THR A 170 -2.96 -2.13 -10.92
CA THR A 170 -4.01 -1.18 -10.50
C THR A 170 -4.70 -1.66 -9.22
N ALA A 171 -5.04 -2.96 -9.16
CA ALA A 171 -5.67 -3.56 -8.00
C ALA A 171 -4.76 -3.47 -6.76
N GLU A 172 -3.47 -3.85 -6.86
CA GLU A 172 -2.54 -3.76 -5.72
C GLU A 172 -2.44 -2.33 -5.19
N LYS A 173 -2.30 -1.33 -6.08
CA LYS A 173 -2.28 0.10 -5.70
C LYS A 173 -3.56 0.51 -4.96
N ALA A 174 -4.73 0.02 -5.42
CA ALA A 174 -6.02 0.30 -4.82
C ALA A 174 -6.09 -0.19 -3.37
N TYR A 175 -5.77 -1.45 -3.15
CA TYR A 175 -5.77 -2.04 -1.80
C TYR A 175 -4.78 -1.36 -0.86
N ILE A 176 -3.59 -0.99 -1.36
CA ILE A 176 -2.60 -0.24 -0.60
C ILE A 176 -3.14 1.14 -0.20
N ALA A 177 -3.71 1.89 -1.14
CA ALA A 177 -4.22 3.24 -0.87
C ALA A 177 -5.40 3.22 0.11
N TYR A 178 -6.32 2.27 -0.06
CA TYR A 178 -7.44 2.09 0.85
C TYR A 178 -6.95 1.76 2.27
N SER A 179 -6.01 0.82 2.40
CA SER A 179 -5.39 0.48 3.69
C SER A 179 -4.72 1.68 4.36
N LYS A 180 -3.98 2.49 3.59
CA LYS A 180 -3.35 3.72 4.10
C LYS A 180 -4.41 4.69 4.66
N LYS A 181 -5.49 4.90 3.92
CA LYS A 181 -6.58 5.79 4.37
C LYS A 181 -7.27 5.28 5.63
N LEU A 182 -7.47 3.98 5.77
CA LEU A 182 -7.98 3.40 7.01
C LEU A 182 -7.05 3.65 8.20
N LEU A 183 -5.73 3.52 7.99
CA LEU A 183 -4.71 3.77 9.02
C LEU A 183 -4.55 5.26 9.36
N GLU A 184 -4.84 6.17 8.43
CA GLU A 184 -4.89 7.61 8.70
C GLU A 184 -6.05 7.99 9.64
N GLY A 185 -7.11 7.20 9.63
CA GLY A 185 -8.33 7.46 10.39
C GLY A 185 -9.16 8.62 9.83
N VAL A 186 -10.29 8.87 10.46
CA VAL A 186 -11.21 9.96 10.13
C VAL A 186 -11.07 11.11 11.12
N PRO A 187 -11.17 12.39 10.69
CA PRO A 187 -11.18 13.52 11.61
C PRO A 187 -12.34 13.41 12.61
N VAL A 188 -12.10 13.80 13.85
CA VAL A 188 -13.17 13.89 14.86
C VAL A 188 -13.92 15.21 14.66
N GLU A 189 -15.27 15.16 14.62
CA GLU A 189 -16.14 16.33 14.34
C GLU A 189 -15.84 17.58 15.21
N GLN A 190 -15.33 17.38 16.41
CA GLN A 190 -15.04 18.47 17.35
C GLN A 190 -13.58 18.95 17.32
N ASN A 191 -12.68 18.24 16.63
CA ASN A 191 -11.26 18.59 16.55
C ASN A 191 -10.62 17.99 15.28
N GLU A 192 -10.47 18.80 14.25
CA GLU A 192 -9.89 18.40 12.95
C GLU A 192 -8.45 17.84 13.04
N HIS A 193 -7.73 18.13 14.13
CA HIS A 193 -6.39 17.60 14.38
C HIS A 193 -6.38 16.23 15.07
N GLN A 194 -7.54 15.79 15.59
CA GLN A 194 -7.68 14.48 16.20
C GLN A 194 -8.34 13.52 15.22
N ARG A 195 -7.71 12.36 15.01
CA ARG A 195 -8.24 11.33 14.12
C ARG A 195 -8.61 10.08 14.92
N THR A 196 -9.70 9.46 14.51
CA THR A 196 -10.20 8.20 15.09
C THR A 196 -10.15 7.11 14.04
N ILE A 197 -9.72 5.93 14.44
CA ILE A 197 -9.70 4.74 13.58
C ILE A 197 -11.11 4.14 13.49
N ASP A 198 -11.59 3.97 12.28
CA ASP A 198 -12.86 3.27 12.00
C ASP A 198 -12.62 1.75 11.98
N LYS A 199 -12.72 1.13 13.16
CA LYS A 199 -12.53 -0.32 13.31
C LYS A 199 -13.55 -1.12 12.50
N THR A 200 -14.81 -0.68 12.44
CA THR A 200 -15.86 -1.38 11.68
C THR A 200 -15.52 -1.48 10.21
N ARG A 201 -15.00 -0.40 9.62
CA ARG A 201 -14.58 -0.39 8.23
C ARG A 201 -13.33 -1.25 8.02
N ILE A 202 -12.39 -1.26 8.97
CA ILE A 202 -11.23 -2.15 8.94
C ILE A 202 -11.69 -3.61 8.94
N ASP A 203 -12.56 -4.01 9.87
CA ASP A 203 -13.04 -5.38 10.00
C ASP A 203 -13.79 -5.85 8.74
N SER A 204 -14.50 -4.95 8.06
CA SER A 204 -15.18 -5.25 6.79
C SER A 204 -14.21 -5.37 5.60
N PHE A 205 -13.05 -4.71 5.66
CA PHE A 205 -12.05 -4.72 4.60
C PHE A 205 -11.02 -5.85 4.74
N LEU A 206 -10.67 -6.27 5.96
CA LEU A 206 -9.69 -7.33 6.21
C LEU A 206 -9.95 -8.61 5.43
N PRO A 207 -11.18 -9.15 5.34
CA PRO A 207 -11.46 -10.35 4.54
C PRO A 207 -11.17 -10.17 3.04
N LYS A 208 -11.41 -8.96 2.49
CA LYS A 208 -11.09 -8.64 1.09
C LYS A 208 -9.57 -8.64 0.87
N LEU A 209 -8.82 -8.08 1.81
CA LEU A 209 -7.36 -8.03 1.77
C LEU A 209 -6.73 -9.41 1.96
N GLU A 210 -7.28 -10.24 2.84
CA GLU A 210 -6.86 -11.64 3.03
C GLU A 210 -7.09 -12.47 1.76
N LYS A 211 -8.26 -12.32 1.13
CA LYS A 211 -8.55 -12.96 -0.16
C LYS A 211 -7.51 -12.55 -1.21
N LEU A 212 -7.20 -11.25 -1.31
CA LEU A 212 -6.21 -10.74 -2.26
C LEU A 212 -4.83 -11.37 -2.04
N THR A 213 -4.34 -11.41 -0.80
CA THR A 213 -3.02 -11.97 -0.49
C THR A 213 -2.92 -13.47 -0.77
N ARG A 214 -4.03 -14.20 -0.64
CA ARG A 214 -4.10 -15.62 -0.97
C ARG A 214 -4.15 -15.89 -2.47
N GLU A 215 -4.92 -15.09 -3.22
CA GLU A 215 -5.10 -15.27 -4.67
C GLU A 215 -3.91 -14.71 -5.48
N TYR A 216 -3.24 -13.68 -4.94
CA TYR A 216 -2.10 -13.00 -5.58
C TYR A 216 -0.89 -12.95 -4.62
N PRO A 217 -0.25 -14.09 -4.34
CA PRO A 217 0.87 -14.16 -3.38
C PRO A 217 2.11 -13.36 -3.81
N ASP A 218 2.21 -13.00 -5.11
CA ASP A 218 3.25 -12.14 -5.64
C ASP A 218 3.06 -10.66 -5.30
N PHE A 219 1.87 -10.27 -4.83
CA PHE A 219 1.61 -8.93 -4.33
C PHE A 219 2.26 -8.75 -2.96
N VAL A 220 3.31 -7.96 -2.94
CA VAL A 220 4.19 -7.88 -1.76
C VAL A 220 3.59 -7.03 -0.64
N TYR A 221 3.07 -5.83 -0.98
CA TYR A 221 2.65 -4.85 0.02
C TYR A 221 1.31 -5.10 0.73
N PRO A 222 0.32 -5.78 0.15
CA PRO A 222 -0.94 -6.05 0.84
C PRO A 222 -0.76 -6.75 2.19
N SER A 223 0.16 -7.72 2.31
CA SER A 223 0.47 -8.41 3.58
C SER A 223 1.02 -7.46 4.65
N TYR A 224 1.82 -6.46 4.26
CA TYR A 224 2.31 -5.43 5.17
C TYR A 224 1.16 -4.58 5.74
N TYR A 225 0.24 -4.13 4.87
CA TYR A 225 -0.90 -3.34 5.31
C TYR A 225 -1.92 -4.16 6.09
N MET A 226 -2.09 -5.44 5.77
CA MET A 226 -2.92 -6.37 6.55
C MET A 226 -2.42 -6.45 7.98
N ALA A 227 -1.11 -6.63 8.18
CA ALA A 227 -0.52 -6.65 9.52
C ALA A 227 -0.76 -5.34 10.29
N LYS A 228 -0.60 -4.18 9.63
CA LYS A 228 -0.87 -2.88 10.26
C LYS A 228 -2.33 -2.69 10.67
N LEU A 229 -3.26 -3.10 9.83
CA LEU A 229 -4.69 -3.02 10.13
C LEU A 229 -5.06 -3.96 11.29
N LEU A 230 -4.52 -5.18 11.34
CA LEU A 230 -4.71 -6.11 12.43
C LEU A 230 -4.16 -5.58 13.76
N LEU A 231 -3.00 -4.92 13.76
CA LEU A 231 -2.45 -4.26 14.94
C LEU A 231 -3.39 -3.19 15.49
N VAL A 232 -3.91 -2.32 14.62
CA VAL A 232 -4.84 -1.26 15.03
C VAL A 232 -6.18 -1.83 15.51
N SER A 233 -6.59 -3.00 15.03
CA SER A 233 -7.77 -3.73 15.52
C SER A 233 -7.51 -4.41 16.87
N GLY A 234 -6.24 -4.57 17.29
CA GLY A 234 -5.84 -5.19 18.54
C GLY A 234 -5.52 -6.69 18.44
N SER A 235 -5.21 -7.19 17.24
CA SER A 235 -4.89 -8.61 16.96
C SER A 235 -3.40 -8.79 16.67
N GLU A 236 -2.55 -8.66 17.69
CA GLU A 236 -1.08 -8.74 17.54
C GLU A 236 -0.61 -10.09 16.98
N GLN A 237 -1.19 -11.20 17.45
CA GLN A 237 -0.81 -12.55 17.00
C GLN A 237 -1.18 -12.77 15.53
N ASP A 238 -2.33 -12.28 15.10
CA ASP A 238 -2.76 -12.37 13.70
C ASP A 238 -1.92 -11.45 12.82
N ALA A 239 -1.57 -10.25 13.32
CA ALA A 239 -0.67 -9.32 12.67
C ALA A 239 0.70 -9.95 12.41
N LEU A 240 1.26 -10.64 13.40
CA LEU A 240 2.53 -11.35 13.26
C LEU A 240 2.46 -12.44 12.19
N SER A 241 1.42 -13.26 12.23
CA SER A 241 1.23 -14.37 11.28
C SER A 241 1.06 -13.85 9.85
N ALA A 242 0.29 -12.78 9.67
CA ALA A 242 0.09 -12.13 8.37
C ALA A 242 1.37 -11.45 7.83
N PHE A 243 2.23 -10.95 8.73
CA PHE A 243 3.42 -10.20 8.35
C PHE A 243 4.63 -11.07 7.99
N LEU A 244 4.78 -12.25 8.59
CA LEU A 244 5.95 -13.11 8.42
C LEU A 244 6.30 -13.43 6.96
N PRO A 245 5.36 -13.79 6.06
CA PRO A 245 5.69 -14.05 4.65
C PRO A 245 6.31 -12.84 3.95
N PHE A 246 5.75 -11.66 4.18
CA PHE A 246 6.29 -10.40 3.67
C PHE A 246 7.67 -10.08 4.24
N ALA A 247 7.84 -10.22 5.55
CA ALA A 247 9.08 -9.91 6.25
C ALA A 247 10.25 -10.79 5.77
N LYS A 248 10.00 -12.08 5.46
CA LYS A 248 11.00 -12.99 4.88
C LYS A 248 11.54 -12.47 3.53
N ILE A 249 10.68 -11.88 2.69
CA ILE A 249 11.05 -11.33 1.37
C ILE A 249 11.81 -10.01 1.54
N LYS A 250 11.37 -9.15 2.45
CA LYS A 250 11.85 -7.77 2.64
C LYS A 250 12.77 -7.58 3.86
N ARG A 251 13.36 -8.67 4.37
CA ARG A 251 14.17 -8.68 5.60
C ARG A 251 15.37 -7.72 5.63
N ASN A 252 15.79 -7.22 4.47
CA ASN A 252 16.89 -6.26 4.35
C ASN A 252 16.43 -4.80 4.38
N GLU A 253 15.14 -4.56 4.59
CA GLU A 253 14.55 -3.23 4.69
C GLU A 253 14.34 -2.87 6.17
N PHE A 254 14.85 -1.73 6.63
CA PHE A 254 14.77 -1.33 8.03
C PHE A 254 13.34 -1.18 8.57
N TRP A 255 12.43 -0.69 7.72
CA TRP A 255 11.03 -0.47 8.08
C TRP A 255 10.23 -1.77 8.32
N VAL A 256 10.73 -2.91 7.82
CA VAL A 256 10.18 -4.23 8.16
C VAL A 256 10.42 -4.53 9.63
N TRP A 257 11.64 -4.30 10.09
CA TRP A 257 12.01 -4.51 11.50
C TRP A 257 11.35 -3.48 12.42
N GLN A 258 11.11 -2.27 11.92
CA GLN A 258 10.32 -1.27 12.65
C GLN A 258 8.90 -1.76 12.90
N LEU A 259 8.22 -2.38 11.91
CA LEU A 259 6.88 -2.94 12.15
C LEU A 259 6.90 -4.06 13.20
N PHE A 260 7.94 -4.89 13.24
CA PHE A 260 8.07 -5.87 14.33
C PHE A 260 8.17 -5.20 15.71
N THR A 261 8.78 -4.01 15.84
CA THR A 261 8.79 -3.30 17.13
C THR A 261 7.40 -2.80 17.55
N GLU A 262 6.50 -2.58 16.59
CA GLU A 262 5.09 -2.26 16.85
C GLU A 262 4.30 -3.51 17.27
N ILE A 263 4.53 -4.66 16.58
CA ILE A 263 3.91 -5.95 16.89
C ILE A 263 4.31 -6.45 18.30
N PHE A 264 5.57 -6.28 18.68
CA PHE A 264 6.08 -6.67 20.00
C PHE A 264 6.12 -5.49 20.97
N SER A 265 5.01 -4.69 21.02
CA SER A 265 4.95 -3.48 21.84
C SER A 265 5.30 -3.71 23.31
N ASP A 266 4.90 -4.85 23.87
CA ASP A 266 5.08 -5.20 25.27
C ASP A 266 6.34 -6.07 25.56
N ASP A 267 6.96 -6.66 24.53
CA ASP A 267 8.22 -7.44 24.67
C ASP A 267 9.44 -6.55 24.41
N LYS A 268 9.97 -5.93 25.49
CA LYS A 268 11.15 -5.05 25.42
C LYS A 268 12.38 -5.71 24.82
N GLU A 269 12.58 -7.01 25.06
CA GLU A 269 13.74 -7.73 24.55
C GLU A 269 13.63 -8.00 23.05
N MET A 270 12.44 -8.36 22.56
CA MET A 270 12.20 -8.52 21.14
C MET A 270 12.22 -7.17 20.41
N LYS A 271 11.64 -6.11 21.01
CA LYS A 271 11.77 -4.73 20.49
C LYS A 271 13.23 -4.33 20.35
N LEU A 272 14.04 -4.56 21.37
CA LEU A 272 15.48 -4.27 21.35
C LEU A 272 16.16 -5.01 20.18
N ALA A 273 15.88 -6.30 20.03
CA ALA A 273 16.45 -7.11 18.96
C ALA A 273 16.04 -6.57 17.56
N CYS A 274 14.77 -6.22 17.37
CA CYS A 274 14.27 -5.69 16.11
C CYS A 274 14.86 -4.31 15.77
N TYR A 275 14.99 -3.41 16.75
CA TYR A 275 15.69 -2.12 16.55
C TYR A 275 17.16 -2.33 16.18
N CYS A 276 17.86 -3.22 16.89
CA CYS A 276 19.26 -3.55 16.59
C CYS A 276 19.41 -4.08 15.17
N LYS A 277 18.50 -4.96 14.74
CA LYS A 277 18.51 -5.47 13.37
C LYS A 277 18.25 -4.38 12.34
N ALA A 278 17.23 -3.54 12.55
CA ALA A 278 16.91 -2.41 11.66
C ALA A 278 18.10 -1.48 11.46
N LEU A 279 18.77 -1.09 12.57
CA LEU A 279 19.89 -0.16 12.59
C LEU A 279 21.22 -0.78 12.10
N SER A 280 21.29 -2.12 11.99
CA SER A 280 22.44 -2.82 11.39
C SER A 280 22.42 -2.84 9.86
N LEU A 281 21.29 -2.53 9.25
CA LEU A 281 21.12 -2.56 7.79
C LEU A 281 21.76 -1.32 7.14
N LYS A 282 22.18 -1.49 5.88
CA LYS A 282 22.79 -0.40 5.09
C LYS A 282 21.70 0.57 4.61
N THR A 283 21.32 1.49 5.47
CA THR A 283 20.31 2.53 5.19
C THR A 283 20.93 3.90 5.43
N PRO A 284 20.69 4.92 4.59
CA PRO A 284 21.14 6.29 4.88
C PRO A 284 20.56 6.82 6.20
N GLU A 285 21.36 7.54 6.98
CA GLU A 285 21.00 8.01 8.32
C GLU A 285 19.75 8.90 8.34
N ASP A 286 19.54 9.66 7.27
CA ASP A 286 18.39 10.56 7.12
C ASP A 286 17.03 9.83 7.23
N TYR A 287 16.96 8.58 6.78
CA TYR A 287 15.77 7.74 6.88
C TYR A 287 15.60 7.12 8.26
N LEU A 288 16.70 7.00 9.05
CA LEU A 288 16.74 6.31 10.33
C LEU A 288 16.43 7.22 11.53
N VAL A 289 16.37 8.53 11.35
CA VAL A 289 16.25 9.50 12.46
C VAL A 289 15.04 9.21 13.37
N LYS A 290 13.87 8.91 12.80
CA LYS A 290 12.67 8.56 13.59
C LYS A 290 12.82 7.23 14.29
N LEU A 291 13.37 6.22 13.60
CA LEU A 291 13.63 4.90 14.17
C LEU A 291 14.59 4.99 15.36
N ARG A 292 15.69 5.74 15.23
CA ARG A 292 16.65 6.00 16.30
C ARG A 292 16.01 6.70 17.48
N GLN A 293 15.09 7.65 17.23
CA GLN A 293 14.36 8.31 18.31
C GLN A 293 13.52 7.32 19.13
N SER A 294 12.73 6.47 18.45
CA SER A 294 11.94 5.43 19.14
C SER A 294 12.82 4.38 19.82
N PHE A 295 13.97 4.06 19.22
CA PHE A 295 14.97 3.19 19.86
C PHE A 295 15.57 3.82 21.12
N THR A 296 15.85 5.12 21.08
CA THR A 296 16.33 5.86 22.26
C THR A 296 15.33 5.83 23.41
N GLU A 297 14.02 5.93 23.12
CA GLU A 297 12.97 5.78 24.14
C GLU A 297 13.09 4.45 24.86
N LEU A 298 13.21 3.35 24.11
CA LEU A 298 13.40 2.03 24.68
C LEU A 298 14.70 1.92 25.49
N LEU A 299 15.82 2.45 24.98
CA LEU A 299 17.12 2.40 25.67
C LEU A 299 17.07 3.14 27.01
N VAL A 300 16.41 4.30 27.06
CA VAL A 300 16.18 5.03 28.31
C VAL A 300 15.31 4.24 29.27
N GLU A 301 14.23 3.62 28.77
CA GLU A 301 13.30 2.81 29.58
C GLU A 301 14.00 1.58 30.22
N ILE A 302 14.96 0.97 29.52
CA ILE A 302 15.72 -0.18 30.03
C ILE A 302 17.07 0.22 30.64
N ALA A 303 17.27 1.51 30.92
CA ALA A 303 18.46 2.06 31.57
C ALA A 303 19.81 1.84 30.85
N LEU A 304 19.80 1.67 29.52
CA LEU A 304 21.00 1.66 28.68
C LEU A 304 21.41 3.08 28.27
N HIS A 305 21.82 3.89 29.25
CA HIS A 305 21.98 5.34 29.12
C HIS A 305 23.17 5.72 28.22
N GLU A 306 24.26 4.96 28.19
CA GLU A 306 25.42 5.26 27.33
C GLU A 306 25.04 5.04 25.85
N GLU A 307 24.30 3.97 25.56
CA GLU A 307 23.78 3.68 24.23
C GLU A 307 22.73 4.71 23.81
N ALA A 308 21.82 5.08 24.73
CA ALA A 308 20.81 6.12 24.49
C ALA A 308 21.46 7.48 24.12
N LYS A 309 22.49 7.89 24.87
CA LYS A 309 23.24 9.10 24.56
C LYS A 309 23.88 9.05 23.19
N THR A 310 24.49 7.92 22.83
CA THR A 310 25.11 7.71 21.52
C THR A 310 24.08 7.86 20.39
N GLU A 311 22.86 7.30 20.52
CA GLU A 311 21.80 7.47 19.52
C GLU A 311 21.33 8.94 19.44
N ILE A 312 21.20 9.64 20.56
CA ILE A 312 20.83 11.07 20.60
C ILE A 312 21.86 11.90 19.83
N ASP A 313 23.13 11.66 20.04
CA ASP A 313 24.20 12.41 19.38
C ASP A 313 24.20 12.18 17.87
N ILE A 314 23.91 10.95 17.41
CA ILE A 314 23.71 10.64 15.98
C ILE A 314 22.49 11.39 15.43
N ILE A 315 21.36 11.38 16.14
CA ILE A 315 20.13 12.08 15.72
C ILE A 315 20.41 13.58 15.58
N VAL A 316 21.06 14.20 16.58
CA VAL A 316 21.35 15.64 16.59
C VAL A 316 22.26 15.98 15.41
N THR A 317 23.38 15.26 15.25
CA THR A 317 24.33 15.48 14.15
C THR A 317 23.65 15.36 12.78
N THR A 318 22.81 14.35 12.58
CA THR A 318 22.08 14.14 11.32
C THR A 318 21.11 15.28 11.06
N ARG A 319 20.36 15.73 12.07
CA ARG A 319 19.39 16.83 11.92
C ARG A 319 20.06 18.16 11.63
N GLU A 320 21.15 18.49 12.36
CA GLU A 320 21.92 19.71 12.16
C GLU A 320 22.52 19.76 10.75
N LYS A 321 23.10 18.66 10.27
CA LYS A 321 23.62 18.53 8.91
C LYS A 321 22.57 18.84 7.84
N ASN A 322 21.32 18.45 8.06
CA ASN A 322 20.21 18.63 7.12
C ASN A 322 19.38 19.89 7.36
N GLY A 323 19.74 20.73 8.36
CA GLY A 323 18.97 21.93 8.71
C GLY A 323 17.60 21.64 9.33
N TRP A 324 17.42 20.45 9.92
CA TRP A 324 16.13 20.07 10.51
C TRP A 324 16.03 20.47 11.99
N ASN A 325 14.83 20.85 12.41
CA ASN A 325 14.59 21.20 13.81
C ASN A 325 14.83 20.01 14.74
N ILE A 326 15.46 20.26 15.90
CA ILE A 326 15.63 19.26 16.96
C ILE A 326 14.31 19.10 17.72
N PRO A 327 13.73 17.89 17.82
CA PRO A 327 12.49 17.64 18.55
C PRO A 327 12.59 17.99 20.03
N ASN A 328 11.48 18.43 20.63
CA ASN A 328 11.44 18.77 22.06
C ASN A 328 11.81 17.58 22.95
N GLN A 329 11.47 16.36 22.58
CA GLN A 329 11.86 15.15 23.30
C GLN A 329 13.38 14.97 23.38
N ILE A 330 14.10 15.21 22.28
CA ILE A 330 15.58 15.16 22.27
C ILE A 330 16.16 16.26 23.19
N LYS A 331 15.62 17.48 23.14
CA LYS A 331 16.03 18.58 24.03
C LYS A 331 15.80 18.23 25.51
N TYR A 332 14.64 17.60 25.80
CA TYR A 332 14.31 17.13 27.13
C TYR A 332 15.31 16.09 27.64
N TRP A 333 15.64 15.06 26.84
CA TRP A 333 16.63 14.05 27.24
C TRP A 333 18.02 14.64 27.47
N LYS A 334 18.46 15.59 26.63
CA LYS A 334 19.75 16.26 26.81
C LYS A 334 19.84 17.07 28.12
N GLY A 335 18.71 17.49 28.69
CA GLY A 335 18.63 18.18 30.01
C GLY A 335 18.61 17.21 31.19
N GLN A 336 18.52 15.89 31.00
CA GLN A 336 18.44 14.92 32.09
C GLN A 336 19.82 14.63 32.73
N GLU A 337 19.82 14.29 34.02
CA GLU A 337 21.03 13.93 34.75
C GLU A 337 21.75 12.71 34.15
N TRP A 338 20.99 11.69 33.75
CA TRP A 338 21.56 10.50 33.13
C TRP A 338 22.30 10.80 31.82
N TYR A 339 21.83 11.75 31.01
CA TYR A 339 22.50 12.14 29.77
C TYR A 339 23.84 12.82 30.05
N ASN A 340 23.89 13.68 31.10
CA ASN A 340 25.10 14.40 31.48
C ASN A 340 26.16 13.47 32.09
N SER A 341 25.72 12.45 32.84
CA SER A 341 26.62 11.48 33.51
C SER A 341 27.06 10.33 32.61
N ALA A 342 26.26 9.94 31.64
CA ALA A 342 26.57 8.85 30.70
C ALA A 342 27.82 9.18 29.85
N LYS A 343 28.66 8.17 29.61
CA LYS A 343 29.80 8.29 28.69
C LYS A 343 29.32 7.90 27.27
N PRO A 344 29.49 8.77 26.28
CA PRO A 344 29.14 8.43 24.93
C PRO A 344 30.07 7.32 24.41
N LYS A 345 29.51 6.41 23.60
CA LYS A 345 30.27 5.41 22.85
C LYS A 345 30.53 5.94 21.45
N ASP A 346 31.57 5.47 20.78
CA ASP A 346 31.82 5.82 19.37
C ASP A 346 30.65 5.37 18.47
N ASN A 347 30.02 4.23 18.79
CA ASN A 347 28.82 3.72 18.14
C ASN A 347 28.22 2.55 18.94
N ASN A 348 27.00 2.13 18.57
CA ASN A 348 26.28 1.04 19.19
C ASN A 348 26.38 -0.31 18.43
N ARG A 349 27.35 -0.49 17.53
CA ARG A 349 27.49 -1.71 16.71
C ARG A 349 27.63 -2.98 17.52
N GLN A 350 28.30 -2.93 18.68
CA GLN A 350 28.43 -4.10 19.56
C GLN A 350 27.09 -4.51 20.17
N LEU A 351 26.27 -3.54 20.59
CA LEU A 351 24.91 -3.79 21.05
C LEU A 351 24.08 -4.41 19.91
N TYR A 352 24.16 -3.85 18.71
CA TYR A 352 23.42 -4.40 17.58
C TYR A 352 23.81 -5.85 17.31
N ALA A 353 25.11 -6.15 17.18
CA ALA A 353 25.62 -7.48 16.91
C ALA A 353 25.14 -8.54 17.94
N LYS A 354 25.03 -8.14 19.23
CA LYS A 354 24.57 -9.01 20.31
C LYS A 354 23.12 -9.46 20.13
N HIS A 355 22.26 -8.63 19.54
CA HIS A 355 20.81 -8.85 19.51
C HIS A 355 20.27 -9.24 18.13
N ILE A 356 21.02 -9.07 17.03
CA ILE A 356 20.58 -9.36 15.66
C ILE A 356 20.07 -10.79 15.50
N LYS A 357 20.77 -11.78 16.06
CA LYS A 357 20.43 -13.20 15.92
C LYS A 357 18.99 -13.48 16.40
N ARG A 358 18.62 -12.96 17.58
CA ARG A 358 17.26 -13.13 18.13
C ARG A 358 16.17 -12.55 17.20
N ALA A 359 16.43 -11.41 16.55
CA ALA A 359 15.51 -10.85 15.58
C ALA A 359 15.40 -11.72 14.32
N GLU A 360 16.52 -12.25 13.81
CA GLU A 360 16.53 -13.10 12.61
C GLU A 360 15.80 -14.43 12.83
N GLU A 361 15.92 -15.04 14.01
CA GLU A 361 15.20 -16.25 14.38
C GLU A 361 13.68 -16.07 14.32
N LEU A 362 13.19 -14.86 14.59
CA LEU A 362 11.77 -14.54 14.50
C LEU A 362 11.17 -14.83 13.12
N LEU A 363 11.90 -14.54 12.05
CA LEU A 363 11.42 -14.72 10.67
C LEU A 363 11.12 -16.17 10.32
N PHE A 364 11.75 -17.11 10.99
CA PHE A 364 11.71 -18.53 10.65
C PHE A 364 11.15 -19.39 11.79
N ARG A 365 10.47 -18.76 12.77
CA ARG A 365 9.90 -19.48 13.93
C ARG A 365 8.79 -20.47 13.54
N ASP A 366 8.19 -20.28 12.39
CA ASP A 366 7.18 -21.18 11.80
C ASP A 366 7.80 -22.38 11.08
N ILE A 367 9.13 -22.40 10.87
CA ILE A 367 9.88 -23.51 10.29
C ILE A 367 10.54 -24.29 11.43
N GLN A 368 10.20 -25.56 11.53
CA GLN A 368 10.77 -26.42 12.56
C GLN A 368 12.29 -26.49 12.45
N GLU A 369 12.96 -26.35 13.58
CA GLU A 369 14.40 -26.56 13.66
C GLU A 369 14.69 -28.05 13.66
N GLU A 370 15.67 -28.49 12.87
CA GLU A 370 16.06 -29.87 12.67
C GLU A 370 17.55 -30.03 12.89
N ILE A 371 17.96 -31.20 13.42
CA ILE A 371 19.37 -31.58 13.55
C ILE A 371 19.75 -32.41 12.34
N ILE A 372 20.86 -32.04 11.71
CA ILE A 372 21.44 -32.75 10.56
C ILE A 372 22.91 -33.04 10.79
N VAL A 373 23.44 -34.06 10.10
CA VAL A 373 24.87 -34.37 10.04
C VAL A 373 25.40 -33.94 8.68
N VAL A 374 26.51 -33.21 8.65
CA VAL A 374 27.19 -32.83 7.41
C VAL A 374 27.92 -34.07 6.84
N GLU A 375 27.51 -34.51 5.66
CA GLU A 375 28.08 -35.66 4.96
C GLU A 375 29.23 -35.24 4.01
N PHE A 376 29.06 -34.12 3.31
CA PHE A 376 30.06 -33.63 2.35
C PHE A 376 30.00 -32.10 2.25
N VAL A 377 31.17 -31.47 2.00
CA VAL A 377 31.28 -30.00 1.84
C VAL A 377 31.99 -29.67 0.54
N ASN A 378 31.31 -28.95 -0.34
CA ASN A 378 31.89 -28.36 -1.54
C ASN A 378 32.23 -26.89 -1.30
N ASN A 379 33.46 -26.60 -0.94
CA ASN A 379 33.92 -25.25 -0.62
C ASN A 379 33.90 -24.29 -1.83
N GLY A 380 34.10 -24.79 -3.06
CA GLY A 380 34.08 -23.98 -4.27
C GLY A 380 32.68 -23.45 -4.61
N LYS A 381 31.67 -24.31 -4.49
CA LYS A 381 30.26 -23.94 -4.76
C LYS A 381 29.52 -23.44 -3.50
N LYS A 382 30.16 -23.47 -2.33
CA LYS A 382 29.55 -23.18 -1.02
C LYS A 382 28.28 -24.00 -0.76
N ILE A 383 28.33 -25.29 -1.08
CA ILE A 383 27.24 -26.26 -0.89
C ILE A 383 27.71 -27.31 0.11
N LEU A 384 26.83 -27.71 1.01
CA LEU A 384 27.03 -28.91 1.84
C LEU A 384 25.92 -29.92 1.59
N ASN A 385 26.30 -31.22 1.68
CA ASN A 385 25.34 -32.32 1.69
C ASN A 385 25.15 -32.76 3.15
N PHE A 386 23.94 -33.18 3.47
CA PHE A 386 23.58 -33.57 4.80
C PHE A 386 22.75 -34.86 4.84
N VAL A 387 22.78 -35.53 5.96
CA VAL A 387 21.89 -36.63 6.31
C VAL A 387 21.17 -36.27 7.61
N LYS A 388 19.86 -36.45 7.67
CA LYS A 388 19.06 -36.34 8.90
C LYS A 388 18.78 -37.72 9.47
N ASP A 389 18.32 -38.64 8.64
CA ASP A 389 17.99 -40.02 8.99
C ASP A 389 18.09 -40.92 7.75
N LYS A 390 17.67 -42.20 7.86
CA LYS A 390 17.73 -43.16 6.75
C LYS A 390 16.88 -42.79 5.53
N GLN A 391 15.92 -41.86 5.67
CA GLN A 391 14.96 -41.53 4.62
C GLN A 391 15.15 -40.10 4.09
N ARG A 392 15.84 -39.23 4.83
CA ARG A 392 16.00 -37.83 4.50
C ARG A 392 17.45 -37.39 4.44
N SER A 393 17.90 -37.14 3.22
CA SER A 393 19.19 -36.51 2.91
C SER A 393 19.00 -35.45 1.84
N GLY A 394 19.98 -34.56 1.67
CA GLY A 394 19.93 -33.53 0.69
C GLY A 394 21.12 -32.59 0.73
N PHE A 395 20.99 -31.45 0.08
CA PHE A 395 22.04 -30.43 0.07
C PHE A 395 21.44 -29.02 0.07
N PHE A 396 22.22 -28.08 0.58
CA PHE A 396 21.88 -26.66 0.55
C PHE A 396 23.12 -25.77 0.42
N LYS A 397 22.90 -24.49 0.03
CA LYS A 397 23.96 -23.50 0.03
C LYS A 397 24.17 -22.96 1.43
N TYR A 398 25.39 -23.10 1.98
CA TYR A 398 25.70 -22.65 3.34
C TYR A 398 26.32 -21.23 3.41
N SER A 399 26.59 -20.60 2.26
CA SER A 399 27.15 -19.25 2.21
C SER A 399 26.28 -18.23 2.96
N GLY A 400 26.88 -17.55 3.93
CA GLY A 400 26.16 -16.55 4.75
C GLY A 400 25.30 -17.15 5.90
N LEU A 401 25.30 -18.47 6.06
CA LEU A 401 24.60 -19.15 7.14
C LEU A 401 25.57 -19.68 8.21
N ILE A 402 26.63 -20.33 7.77
CA ILE A 402 27.63 -20.92 8.68
C ILE A 402 29.04 -20.74 8.09
N ASP A 403 30.02 -20.52 8.94
CA ASP A 403 31.42 -20.42 8.53
C ASP A 403 32.14 -21.78 8.64
N LYS A 404 32.80 -22.19 7.55
CA LYS A 404 33.68 -23.38 7.45
C LYS A 404 33.08 -24.67 8.02
N PRO A 405 31.88 -25.14 7.59
CA PRO A 405 31.36 -26.41 8.04
C PRO A 405 32.29 -27.55 7.64
N LYS A 406 32.34 -28.61 8.48
CA LYS A 406 33.17 -29.78 8.27
C LYS A 406 32.33 -31.06 8.19
N ILE A 407 32.82 -32.05 7.52
CA ILE A 407 32.20 -33.38 7.48
C ILE A 407 32.12 -33.93 8.92
N GLY A 408 30.94 -34.43 9.29
CA GLY A 408 30.63 -34.93 10.63
C GLY A 408 30.06 -33.87 11.59
N ASP A 409 30.05 -32.59 11.21
CA ASP A 409 29.44 -31.57 12.06
C ASP A 409 27.94 -31.84 12.24
N LEU A 410 27.46 -31.67 13.47
CA LEU A 410 26.05 -31.62 13.81
C LEU A 410 25.59 -30.18 13.69
N LEU A 411 24.60 -29.95 12.85
CA LEU A 411 24.06 -28.60 12.64
C LEU A 411 22.58 -28.54 13.02
N TYR A 412 22.20 -27.48 13.72
CA TYR A 412 20.80 -27.07 13.89
C TYR A 412 20.40 -26.21 12.69
N VAL A 413 19.41 -26.68 11.94
CA VAL A 413 19.01 -26.02 10.67
C VAL A 413 17.51 -25.83 10.58
N ARG A 414 17.09 -24.78 9.91
CA ARG A 414 15.71 -24.59 9.49
C ARG A 414 15.66 -24.68 7.97
N LEU A 415 15.08 -25.76 7.48
CA LEU A 415 15.02 -26.09 6.04
C LEU A 415 13.60 -25.90 5.52
N ASP A 416 13.48 -25.34 4.32
CA ASP A 416 12.24 -25.15 3.57
C ASP A 416 12.35 -25.85 2.21
N GLY A 417 11.21 -26.32 1.70
CA GLY A 417 11.11 -26.96 0.39
C GLY A 417 10.86 -28.48 0.46
N SER A 418 10.45 -29.01 -0.68
CA SER A 418 10.07 -30.43 -0.86
C SER A 418 11.28 -31.37 -0.95
N GLY A 419 12.50 -30.84 -1.04
CA GLY A 419 13.68 -31.62 -1.34
C GLY A 419 13.73 -32.15 -2.78
N GLU A 420 13.01 -31.52 -3.69
CA GLU A 420 12.99 -31.88 -5.12
C GLU A 420 14.43 -31.85 -5.68
N GLY A 421 14.87 -32.96 -6.30
CA GLY A 421 16.27 -33.12 -6.71
C GLY A 421 17.27 -33.11 -5.55
N GLY A 422 16.84 -33.26 -4.29
CA GLY A 422 17.67 -33.24 -3.10
C GLY A 422 18.09 -31.84 -2.61
N PHE A 423 17.61 -30.76 -3.26
CA PHE A 423 17.92 -29.39 -2.83
C PHE A 423 16.91 -28.87 -1.81
N TYR A 424 17.44 -28.31 -0.71
CA TYR A 424 16.68 -27.60 0.32
C TYR A 424 17.12 -26.14 0.42
N LYS A 425 16.20 -25.27 0.73
CA LYS A 425 16.53 -23.89 1.08
C LYS A 425 16.74 -23.80 2.59
N ALA A 426 17.99 -23.63 3.00
CA ALA A 426 18.30 -23.38 4.40
C ALA A 426 18.13 -21.89 4.73
N HIS A 427 17.46 -21.60 5.84
CA HIS A 427 17.26 -20.26 6.38
C HIS A 427 18.22 -19.96 7.53
N THR A 428 18.47 -20.94 8.39
CA THR A 428 19.47 -20.88 9.46
C THR A 428 20.29 -22.17 9.46
N ALA A 429 21.56 -22.08 9.86
CA ALA A 429 22.41 -23.23 10.12
C ALA A 429 23.44 -22.86 11.21
N GLU A 430 23.49 -23.64 12.29
CA GLU A 430 24.30 -23.36 13.45
C GLU A 430 24.92 -24.67 13.99
N HIS A 431 26.10 -24.59 14.69
CA HIS A 431 26.73 -25.70 15.35
C HIS A 431 26.07 -26.06 16.68
#